data_05bf399db8180701c4502db2cdf3b763
#
_entry.id   05bf399db8180701c4502db2cdf3b763
#
_cell.length_a   1.000
_cell.length_b   1.000
_cell.length_c   1.000
_cell.angle_alpha   90.00
_cell.angle_beta   90.00
_cell.angle_gamma   90.00
#
_symmetry.space_group_name_H-M   'P 1'
#
loop_
_entity.id
_entity.type
_entity.pdbx_description
1 polymer ?
#
loop_
_entity_poly.entity_id
_entity_poly.type
_entity_poly.pdbx_seq_one_letter_code
_entity_poly.pdbx_strand_id
1 'polypeptide(L)'
;GMYNAAYLIELTDTRRFVLKVAPPDDFKVMRYEKNIMAAEVEVLRLLRARTEIPVPDVFAYDTSRRWLDNDYFIMSFVPGTAFNKLREHLSAEERRPIDIRTGEYLRQIHAIAHSNFGYFAQPNTHTSTWRAAFISMLEGILADGKDANIPLPIAYDEFLPRLERYLYVLDAVTQPRLVHWDLWDGNIFVDPQTKQITGILDCERALWGDPLMEANFGAFGSNPAVLTGYGVDLLASLSARTRRSLYNLYLWLIMTIECTYRQFETKDQENWARNKLDEELKILDGINYE
;
A
#
# COMPACT_ATOMS: atom_id res chain seq x y z
N GLY A 1 -11.20 -1.54 10.12
CA GLY A 1 -10.18 -1.94 9.16
C GLY A 1 -9.99 -3.46 9.17
N MET A 2 -9.26 -3.98 8.21
CA MET A 2 -8.99 -5.43 8.15
C MET A 2 -7.88 -5.86 9.11
N TYR A 3 -7.09 -4.95 9.61
CA TYR A 3 -6.00 -5.18 10.57
C TYR A 3 -6.30 -4.50 11.91
N ASN A 4 -6.28 -3.18 11.95
CA ASN A 4 -6.56 -2.40 13.15
C ASN A 4 -8.07 -2.23 13.36
N ALA A 5 -8.56 -2.35 14.61
CA ALA A 5 -9.91 -1.96 14.97
C ALA A 5 -9.98 -0.43 15.05
N ALA A 6 -10.99 0.18 14.40
CA ALA A 6 -11.20 1.63 14.41
C ALA A 6 -12.52 1.99 15.09
N TYR A 7 -12.46 2.90 16.05
CA TYR A 7 -13.62 3.36 16.83
C TYR A 7 -13.77 4.88 16.71
N LEU A 8 -14.99 5.33 16.43
CA LEU A 8 -15.33 6.74 16.52
C LEU A 8 -15.52 7.14 17.98
N ILE A 9 -14.81 8.18 18.40
CA ILE A 9 -15.00 8.83 19.72
C ILE A 9 -15.65 10.17 19.47
N GLU A 10 -16.83 10.38 20.06
CA GLU A 10 -17.52 11.66 20.06
C GLU A 10 -17.57 12.21 21.49
N LEU A 11 -17.04 13.40 21.70
CA LEU A 11 -17.07 14.06 22.99
C LEU A 11 -18.38 14.84 23.20
N THR A 12 -18.68 15.17 24.44
CA THR A 12 -19.88 15.93 24.81
C THR A 12 -19.94 17.35 24.19
N ASP A 13 -18.79 17.88 23.77
CA ASP A 13 -18.65 19.14 23.06
C ASP A 13 -18.66 19.00 21.53
N THR A 14 -19.09 17.83 21.02
CA THR A 14 -19.21 17.49 19.59
C THR A 14 -17.89 17.28 18.83
N ARG A 15 -16.73 17.39 19.49
CA ARG A 15 -15.45 17.02 18.84
C ARG A 15 -15.40 15.52 18.59
N ARG A 16 -14.87 15.15 17.44
CA ARG A 16 -14.77 13.75 16.99
C ARG A 16 -13.32 13.36 16.76
N PHE A 17 -13.02 12.14 17.17
CA PHE A 17 -11.70 11.52 17.02
C PHE A 17 -11.88 10.07 16.55
N VAL A 18 -10.81 9.49 16.03
CA VAL A 18 -10.75 8.06 15.72
C VAL A 18 -9.67 7.43 16.59
N LEU A 19 -10.05 6.38 17.32
CA LEU A 19 -9.13 5.50 18.03
C LEU A 19 -8.87 4.29 17.15
N LYS A 20 -7.62 4.05 16.76
CA LYS A 20 -7.19 2.79 16.16
C LYS A 20 -6.49 1.95 17.22
N VAL A 21 -6.85 0.67 17.29
CA VAL A 21 -6.30 -0.31 18.24
C VAL A 21 -5.71 -1.46 17.45
N ALA A 22 -4.46 -1.82 17.74
CA ALA A 22 -3.78 -2.95 17.12
C ALA A 22 -4.44 -4.28 17.50
N PRO A 23 -4.32 -5.33 16.68
CA PRO A 23 -4.81 -6.65 17.02
C PRO A 23 -4.05 -7.21 18.25
N PRO A 24 -4.63 -8.21 18.96
CA PRO A 24 -3.94 -8.91 20.04
C PRO A 24 -2.62 -9.56 19.59
N ASP A 25 -1.68 -9.76 20.53
CA ASP A 25 -0.36 -10.30 20.23
C ASP A 25 -0.38 -11.73 19.65
N ASP A 26 -1.43 -12.50 19.94
CA ASP A 26 -1.65 -13.85 19.41
C ASP A 26 -2.28 -13.87 18.00
N PHE A 27 -2.67 -12.72 17.50
CA PHE A 27 -3.21 -12.60 16.14
C PHE A 27 -2.11 -12.84 15.11
N LYS A 28 -2.33 -13.82 14.23
CA LYS A 28 -1.36 -14.16 13.19
C LYS A 28 -1.34 -13.07 12.12
N VAL A 29 -0.19 -12.46 11.94
CA VAL A 29 0.08 -11.44 10.92
C VAL A 29 1.14 -11.93 9.95
N MET A 30 1.14 -11.39 8.75
CA MET A 30 2.21 -11.61 7.78
C MET A 30 3.48 -10.86 8.22
N ARG A 31 4.64 -11.31 7.75
CA ARG A 31 5.94 -10.74 8.15
C ARG A 31 6.04 -9.25 7.91
N TYR A 32 5.48 -8.75 6.79
CA TYR A 32 5.49 -7.34 6.46
C TYR A 32 4.58 -6.47 7.35
N GLU A 33 3.61 -7.08 8.03
CA GLU A 33 2.64 -6.37 8.89
C GLU A 33 3.15 -6.11 10.31
N LYS A 34 4.37 -6.50 10.61
CA LYS A 34 4.97 -6.19 11.93
C LYS A 34 5.22 -4.69 12.05
N ASN A 35 4.78 -4.11 13.18
CA ASN A 35 4.94 -2.69 13.54
C ASN A 35 4.24 -1.70 12.59
N ILE A 36 3.26 -2.13 11.79
CA ILE A 36 2.60 -1.25 10.83
C ILE A 36 1.82 -0.10 11.48
N MET A 37 1.31 -0.26 12.72
CA MET A 37 0.70 0.86 13.45
C MET A 37 1.70 1.97 13.75
N ALA A 38 2.92 1.62 14.19
CA ALA A 38 3.99 2.60 14.38
C ALA A 38 4.34 3.31 13.06
N ALA A 39 4.40 2.54 11.95
CA ALA A 39 4.63 3.11 10.62
C ALA A 39 3.51 4.08 10.24
N GLU A 40 2.24 3.74 10.43
CA GLU A 40 1.13 4.64 10.12
C GLU A 40 1.25 5.97 10.86
N VAL A 41 1.49 5.91 12.17
CA VAL A 41 1.68 7.11 13.01
C VAL A 41 2.81 8.00 12.49
N GLU A 42 3.97 7.42 12.22
CA GLU A 42 5.14 8.18 11.76
C GLU A 42 4.97 8.71 10.32
N VAL A 43 4.34 7.94 9.43
CA VAL A 43 4.05 8.40 8.06
C VAL A 43 3.03 9.52 8.05
N LEU A 44 1.96 9.44 8.85
CA LEU A 44 0.99 10.54 8.99
C LEU A 44 1.67 11.83 9.47
N ARG A 45 2.53 11.73 10.49
CA ARG A 45 3.33 12.87 10.99
C ARG A 45 4.27 13.42 9.91
N LEU A 46 4.93 12.54 9.15
CA LEU A 46 5.84 12.90 8.07
C LEU A 46 5.11 13.64 6.94
N LEU A 47 3.97 13.11 6.49
CA LEU A 47 3.15 13.73 5.45
C LEU A 47 2.63 15.09 5.90
N ARG A 48 2.15 15.19 7.15
CA ARG A 48 1.70 16.46 7.74
C ARG A 48 2.80 17.53 7.76
N ALA A 49 4.03 17.12 8.05
CA ALA A 49 5.18 18.03 8.15
C ALA A 49 5.78 18.43 6.80
N ARG A 50 5.62 17.62 5.76
CA ARG A 50 6.37 17.75 4.50
C ARG A 50 5.51 18.03 3.27
N THR A 51 4.18 17.95 3.38
CA THR A 51 3.26 18.05 2.24
C THR A 51 2.04 18.91 2.59
N GLU A 52 1.25 19.22 1.56
CA GLU A 52 -0.06 19.87 1.72
C GLU A 52 -1.21 18.83 1.70
N ILE A 53 -0.87 17.56 1.74
CA ILE A 53 -1.85 16.48 1.68
C ILE A 53 -2.70 16.52 2.95
N PRO A 54 -4.04 16.52 2.84
CA PRO A 54 -4.89 16.40 3.99
C PRO A 54 -4.77 14.99 4.58
N VAL A 55 -4.14 14.90 5.74
CA VAL A 55 -4.01 13.67 6.55
C VAL A 55 -4.49 13.96 7.97
N PRO A 56 -4.99 12.95 8.70
CA PRO A 56 -5.38 13.16 10.09
C PRO A 56 -4.21 13.60 10.97
N ASP A 57 -4.49 14.44 11.96
CA ASP A 57 -3.54 14.76 13.01
C ASP A 57 -3.47 13.61 14.01
N VAL A 58 -2.28 13.19 14.40
CA VAL A 58 -2.06 12.18 15.45
C VAL A 58 -1.89 12.87 16.78
N PHE A 59 -2.84 12.69 17.70
CA PHE A 59 -2.84 13.29 19.03
C PHE A 59 -2.11 12.48 20.07
N ALA A 60 -2.20 11.16 20.01
CA ALA A 60 -1.55 10.24 20.92
C ALA A 60 -1.19 8.94 20.22
N TYR A 61 -0.07 8.35 20.60
CA TYR A 61 0.31 6.97 20.28
C TYR A 61 0.86 6.34 21.55
N ASP A 62 0.27 5.25 21.98
CA ASP A 62 0.57 4.59 23.25
C ASP A 62 0.86 3.11 23.03
N THR A 63 2.06 2.68 23.43
CA THR A 63 2.53 1.30 23.43
C THR A 63 2.77 0.81 24.86
N SER A 64 2.42 1.62 25.87
CA SER A 64 2.66 1.29 27.29
C SER A 64 1.72 0.19 27.81
N ARG A 65 0.61 -0.04 27.09
CA ARG A 65 -0.46 -0.98 27.46
C ARG A 65 -1.06 -0.72 28.85
N ARG A 66 -0.96 0.53 29.30
CA ARG A 66 -1.47 0.93 30.61
C ARG A 66 -3.00 1.07 30.64
N TRP A 67 -3.58 1.50 29.51
CA TRP A 67 -5.01 1.82 29.41
C TRP A 67 -5.78 0.80 28.57
N LEU A 68 -5.15 0.22 27.58
CA LEU A 68 -5.63 -0.87 26.74
C LEU A 68 -4.56 -1.95 26.70
N ASP A 69 -4.95 -3.20 26.52
CA ASP A 69 -4.02 -4.34 26.47
C ASP A 69 -3.20 -4.36 25.16
N ASN A 70 -3.56 -3.52 24.19
CA ASN A 70 -2.95 -3.42 22.88
C ASN A 70 -2.42 -2.02 22.61
N ASP A 71 -1.46 -1.91 21.70
CA ASP A 71 -1.00 -0.63 21.20
C ASP A 71 -2.17 0.11 20.52
N TYR A 72 -2.21 1.43 20.68
CA TYR A 72 -3.27 2.24 20.07
C TYR A 72 -2.78 3.65 19.75
N PHE A 73 -3.47 4.30 18.81
CA PHE A 73 -3.31 5.73 18.62
C PHE A 73 -4.65 6.44 18.40
N ILE A 74 -4.65 7.73 18.71
CA ILE A 74 -5.81 8.62 18.55
C ILE A 74 -5.47 9.66 17.49
N MET A 75 -6.36 9.78 16.50
CA MET A 75 -6.21 10.76 15.42
C MET A 75 -7.47 11.60 15.25
N SER A 76 -7.36 12.74 14.52
CA SER A 76 -8.52 13.53 14.15
C SER A 76 -9.47 12.73 13.27
N PHE A 77 -10.77 12.98 13.46
CA PHE A 77 -11.79 12.48 12.54
C PHE A 77 -11.67 13.23 11.20
N VAL A 78 -11.64 12.50 10.11
CA VAL A 78 -11.66 13.05 8.75
C VAL A 78 -13.11 13.09 8.27
N PRO A 79 -13.67 14.29 7.99
CA PRO A 79 -15.02 14.40 7.46
C PRO A 79 -15.08 13.95 5.99
N GLY A 80 -16.28 13.56 5.53
CA GLY A 80 -16.50 13.13 4.16
C GLY A 80 -16.86 11.66 4.04
N THR A 81 -16.80 11.15 2.83
CA THR A 81 -17.14 9.77 2.48
C THR A 81 -15.98 9.16 1.70
N ALA A 82 -15.68 7.91 1.93
CA ALA A 82 -14.68 7.18 1.17
C ALA A 82 -15.01 7.20 -0.33
N PHE A 83 -14.05 7.53 -1.17
CA PHE A 83 -14.26 7.81 -2.58
C PHE A 83 -14.80 6.59 -3.36
N ASN A 84 -14.43 5.38 -2.97
CA ASN A 84 -14.99 4.17 -3.57
C ASN A 84 -16.53 4.09 -3.45
N LYS A 85 -17.11 4.62 -2.35
CA LYS A 85 -18.55 4.68 -2.14
C LYS A 85 -19.24 5.81 -2.94
N LEU A 86 -18.49 6.85 -3.28
CA LEU A 86 -18.99 7.98 -4.06
C LEU A 86 -18.83 7.77 -5.57
N ARG A 87 -17.79 7.04 -5.99
CA ARG A 87 -17.36 6.93 -7.39
C ARG A 87 -18.48 6.53 -8.34
N GLU A 88 -19.32 5.59 -7.96
CA GLU A 88 -20.45 5.13 -8.81
C GLU A 88 -21.57 6.15 -8.93
N HIS A 89 -21.69 7.07 -7.97
CA HIS A 89 -22.71 8.12 -7.93
C HIS A 89 -22.26 9.44 -8.56
N LEU A 90 -20.99 9.54 -8.97
CA LEU A 90 -20.42 10.72 -9.59
C LEU A 90 -20.28 10.55 -11.10
N SER A 91 -20.54 11.62 -11.86
CA SER A 91 -20.23 11.68 -13.28
C SER A 91 -18.71 11.60 -13.54
N ALA A 92 -18.31 11.31 -14.79
CA ALA A 92 -16.90 11.31 -15.16
C ALA A 92 -16.24 12.69 -14.98
N GLU A 93 -17.00 13.76 -15.20
CA GLU A 93 -16.56 15.15 -15.02
C GLU A 93 -16.29 15.48 -13.55
N GLU A 94 -17.15 15.00 -12.64
CA GLU A 94 -16.98 15.19 -11.19
C GLU A 94 -15.84 14.35 -10.61
N ARG A 95 -15.62 13.13 -11.14
CA ARG A 95 -14.51 12.25 -10.70
C ARG A 95 -13.15 12.75 -11.14
N ARG A 96 -13.06 13.28 -12.37
CA ARG A 96 -11.78 13.67 -12.97
C ARG A 96 -10.93 14.62 -12.11
N PRO A 97 -11.45 15.70 -11.50
CA PRO A 97 -10.65 16.56 -10.61
C PRO A 97 -10.12 15.84 -9.38
N ILE A 98 -10.90 14.90 -8.80
CA ILE A 98 -10.47 14.09 -7.65
C ILE A 98 -9.32 13.17 -8.05
N ASP A 99 -9.45 12.48 -9.18
CA ASP A 99 -8.40 11.59 -9.71
C ASP A 99 -7.11 12.37 -10.03
N ILE A 100 -7.21 13.57 -10.65
CA ILE A 100 -6.07 14.46 -10.90
C ILE A 100 -5.41 14.85 -9.58
N ARG A 101 -6.18 15.27 -8.58
CA ARG A 101 -5.66 15.65 -7.27
C ARG A 101 -4.99 14.48 -6.56
N THR A 102 -5.50 13.26 -6.70
CA THR A 102 -4.85 12.04 -6.20
C THR A 102 -3.46 11.86 -6.83
N GLY A 103 -3.33 12.07 -8.13
CA GLY A 103 -2.04 12.03 -8.81
C GLY A 103 -1.05 13.10 -8.31
N GLU A 104 -1.53 14.33 -8.07
CA GLU A 104 -0.72 15.41 -7.49
C GLU A 104 -0.24 15.05 -6.06
N TYR A 105 -1.08 14.40 -5.26
CA TYR A 105 -0.70 13.95 -3.92
C TYR A 105 0.30 12.80 -3.97
N LEU A 106 0.14 11.82 -4.86
CA LEU A 106 1.15 10.79 -5.10
C LEU A 106 2.52 11.39 -5.45
N ARG A 107 2.54 12.44 -6.29
CA ARG A 107 3.79 13.14 -6.62
C ARG A 107 4.43 13.79 -5.38
N GLN A 108 3.63 14.37 -4.46
CA GLN A 108 4.15 14.94 -3.22
C GLN A 108 4.70 13.87 -2.28
N ILE A 109 4.02 12.73 -2.14
CA ILE A 109 4.47 11.57 -1.36
C ILE A 109 5.83 11.11 -1.90
N HIS A 110 5.93 10.89 -3.21
CA HIS A 110 7.14 10.41 -3.87
C HIS A 110 8.27 11.46 -3.95
N ALA A 111 8.01 12.72 -3.62
CA ALA A 111 9.08 13.72 -3.46
C ALA A 111 9.87 13.50 -2.16
N ILE A 112 9.33 12.79 -1.18
CA ILE A 112 10.00 12.48 0.07
C ILE A 112 10.97 11.32 -0.15
N ALA A 113 12.26 11.56 0.10
CA ALA A 113 13.34 10.61 -0.12
C ALA A 113 13.92 10.11 1.20
N HIS A 114 14.58 8.95 1.13
CA HIS A 114 15.30 8.32 2.23
C HIS A 114 16.69 7.84 1.76
N SER A 115 17.52 7.33 2.67
CA SER A 115 18.84 6.80 2.36
C SER A 115 18.84 5.31 2.00
N ASN A 116 17.87 4.55 2.48
CA ASN A 116 17.79 3.10 2.33
C ASN A 116 16.40 2.66 1.89
N PHE A 117 16.31 1.47 1.29
CA PHE A 117 15.11 0.84 0.78
C PHE A 117 14.54 -0.19 1.76
N GLY A 118 13.23 -0.37 1.79
CA GLY A 118 12.54 -1.39 2.58
C GLY A 118 11.24 -0.90 3.20
N TYR A 119 10.57 -1.75 3.94
CA TYR A 119 9.33 -1.36 4.64
C TYR A 119 9.59 -0.27 5.68
N PHE A 120 8.74 0.76 5.69
CA PHE A 120 8.83 1.83 6.69
C PHE A 120 8.79 1.27 8.12
N ALA A 121 7.92 0.29 8.35
CA ALA A 121 7.73 -0.37 9.65
C ALA A 121 8.95 -1.16 10.16
N GLN A 122 9.93 -1.46 9.29
CA GLN A 122 11.02 -2.39 9.61
C GLN A 122 12.40 -1.83 9.25
N PRO A 123 12.83 -0.73 9.88
CA PRO A 123 14.08 -0.04 9.52
C PRO A 123 15.34 -0.90 9.64
N ASN A 124 15.32 -1.91 10.52
CA ASN A 124 16.45 -2.83 10.71
C ASN A 124 16.64 -3.82 9.53
N THR A 125 15.67 -3.90 8.61
CA THR A 125 15.74 -4.74 7.40
C THR A 125 16.09 -3.94 6.15
N HIS A 126 16.31 -2.63 6.29
CA HIS A 126 16.60 -1.77 5.16
C HIS A 126 17.91 -2.13 4.47
N THR A 127 17.94 -1.98 3.15
CA THR A 127 19.09 -2.25 2.29
C THR A 127 19.50 -1.02 1.49
N SER A 128 20.74 -1.02 0.97
CA SER A 128 21.27 0.08 0.15
C SER A 128 20.79 0.04 -1.30
N THR A 129 20.20 -1.05 -1.77
CA THR A 129 19.74 -1.21 -3.16
C THR A 129 18.29 -1.68 -3.19
N TRP A 130 17.54 -1.20 -4.18
CA TRP A 130 16.15 -1.62 -4.34
C TRP A 130 16.02 -3.11 -4.67
N ARG A 131 16.93 -3.64 -5.50
CA ARG A 131 16.95 -5.07 -5.81
C ARG A 131 17.02 -5.94 -4.56
N ALA A 132 17.93 -5.64 -3.64
CA ALA A 132 18.07 -6.40 -2.40
C ALA A 132 16.84 -6.27 -1.51
N ALA A 133 16.27 -5.05 -1.39
CA ALA A 133 15.03 -4.83 -0.64
C ALA A 133 13.87 -5.66 -1.22
N PHE A 134 13.65 -5.57 -2.54
CA PHE A 134 12.55 -6.26 -3.20
C PHE A 134 12.67 -7.79 -3.09
N ILE A 135 13.86 -8.34 -3.26
CA ILE A 135 14.11 -9.78 -3.06
C ILE A 135 13.77 -10.20 -1.64
N SER A 136 14.24 -9.46 -0.63
CA SER A 136 13.93 -9.75 0.78
C SER A 136 12.43 -9.67 1.08
N MET A 137 11.74 -8.68 0.50
CA MET A 137 10.28 -8.54 0.61
C MET A 137 9.57 -9.75 -0.02
N LEU A 138 10.01 -10.18 -1.20
CA LEU A 138 9.45 -11.36 -1.91
C LEU A 138 9.69 -12.65 -1.13
N GLU A 139 10.90 -12.86 -0.60
CA GLU A 139 11.22 -14.01 0.25
C GLU A 139 10.34 -14.06 1.50
N GLY A 140 10.08 -12.89 2.11
CA GLY A 140 9.17 -12.78 3.25
C GLY A 140 7.77 -13.27 2.96
N ILE A 141 7.18 -12.84 1.83
CA ILE A 141 5.84 -13.26 1.42
C ILE A 141 5.79 -14.76 1.05
N LEU A 142 6.80 -15.25 0.35
CA LEU A 142 6.90 -16.69 0.03
C LEU A 142 7.03 -17.53 1.31
N ALA A 143 7.77 -17.04 2.31
CA ALA A 143 7.86 -17.71 3.61
C ALA A 143 6.52 -17.72 4.35
N ASP A 144 5.74 -16.63 4.32
CA ASP A 144 4.40 -16.59 4.89
C ASP A 144 3.46 -17.60 4.22
N GLY A 145 3.52 -17.72 2.90
CA GLY A 145 2.73 -18.70 2.16
C GLY A 145 3.13 -20.16 2.49
N LYS A 146 4.44 -20.43 2.65
CA LYS A 146 4.94 -21.75 3.10
C LYS A 146 4.44 -22.09 4.50
N ASP A 147 4.58 -21.16 5.46
CA ASP A 147 4.17 -21.36 6.83
C ASP A 147 2.65 -21.63 6.96
N ALA A 148 1.86 -21.03 6.08
CA ALA A 148 0.41 -21.24 6.01
C ALA A 148 -0.01 -22.41 5.09
N ASN A 149 0.94 -23.13 4.48
CA ASN A 149 0.72 -24.24 3.56
C ASN A 149 -0.21 -23.89 2.37
N ILE A 150 -0.07 -22.69 1.81
CA ILE A 150 -0.90 -22.21 0.72
C ILE A 150 -0.35 -22.72 -0.61
N PRO A 151 -1.11 -23.47 -1.43
CA PRO A 151 -0.63 -23.89 -2.73
C PRO A 151 -0.51 -22.67 -3.65
N LEU A 152 0.58 -22.57 -4.43
CA LEU A 152 0.79 -21.55 -5.46
C LEU A 152 0.88 -22.20 -6.85
N PRO A 153 0.75 -21.39 -7.94
CA PRO A 153 0.80 -21.93 -9.32
C PRO A 153 2.12 -22.60 -9.68
N ILE A 154 3.22 -22.16 -9.06
CA ILE A 154 4.54 -22.77 -9.18
C ILE A 154 5.11 -23.07 -7.79
N ALA A 155 6.08 -23.98 -7.70
CA ALA A 155 6.70 -24.31 -6.42
C ALA A 155 7.41 -23.09 -5.82
N TYR A 156 7.41 -22.98 -4.49
CA TYR A 156 7.95 -21.80 -3.77
C TYR A 156 9.43 -21.55 -4.06
N ASP A 157 10.21 -22.60 -4.25
CA ASP A 157 11.62 -22.58 -4.56
C ASP A 157 11.93 -22.27 -6.04
N GLU A 158 10.91 -22.28 -6.90
CA GLU A 158 11.03 -21.91 -8.31
C GLU A 158 10.79 -20.40 -8.55
N PHE A 159 10.16 -19.67 -7.60
CA PHE A 159 9.83 -18.26 -7.82
C PHE A 159 11.06 -17.39 -8.10
N LEU A 160 12.04 -17.38 -7.19
CA LEU A 160 13.24 -16.56 -7.37
C LEU A 160 14.07 -16.97 -8.60
N PRO A 161 14.37 -18.26 -8.84
CA PRO A 161 15.05 -18.67 -10.08
C PRO A 161 14.32 -18.24 -11.36
N ARG A 162 12.98 -18.32 -11.38
CA ARG A 162 12.19 -17.91 -12.55
C ARG A 162 12.25 -16.39 -12.78
N LEU A 163 12.33 -15.59 -11.72
CA LEU A 163 12.37 -14.13 -11.79
C LEU A 163 13.77 -13.57 -12.01
N GLU A 164 14.84 -14.34 -11.76
CA GLU A 164 16.24 -13.89 -11.77
C GLU A 164 16.59 -13.06 -13.02
N ARG A 165 16.17 -13.52 -14.20
CA ARG A 165 16.42 -12.84 -15.47
C ARG A 165 15.78 -11.45 -15.61
N TYR A 166 14.85 -11.09 -14.70
CA TYR A 166 14.18 -9.79 -14.71
C TYR A 166 14.68 -8.86 -13.60
N LEU A 167 15.28 -9.40 -12.53
CA LEU A 167 15.60 -8.63 -11.32
C LEU A 167 16.59 -7.48 -11.56
N TYR A 168 17.41 -7.54 -12.63
CA TYR A 168 18.35 -6.47 -12.95
C TYR A 168 17.66 -5.13 -13.28
N VAL A 169 16.39 -5.14 -13.73
CA VAL A 169 15.66 -3.90 -14.01
C VAL A 169 15.41 -3.07 -12.75
N LEU A 170 15.48 -3.69 -11.56
CA LEU A 170 15.36 -3.03 -10.26
C LEU A 170 16.53 -2.12 -9.95
N ASP A 171 17.71 -2.34 -10.56
CA ASP A 171 18.91 -1.49 -10.39
C ASP A 171 18.73 -0.08 -10.97
N ALA A 172 17.73 0.11 -11.84
CA ALA A 172 17.37 1.44 -12.34
C ALA A 172 16.80 2.35 -11.24
N VAL A 173 16.40 1.78 -10.10
CA VAL A 173 15.85 2.52 -8.95
C VAL A 173 16.98 2.83 -7.99
N THR A 174 17.52 4.03 -8.08
CA THR A 174 18.70 4.47 -7.32
C THR A 174 18.38 5.30 -6.08
N GLN A 175 17.14 5.78 -5.96
CA GLN A 175 16.73 6.64 -4.84
C GLN A 175 15.46 6.11 -4.17
N PRO A 176 15.51 5.76 -2.87
CA PRO A 176 14.33 5.39 -2.11
C PRO A 176 13.36 6.56 -2.01
N ARG A 177 12.11 6.36 -2.41
CA ARG A 177 11.02 7.31 -2.28
C ARG A 177 9.98 6.76 -1.34
N LEU A 178 9.29 7.64 -0.61
CA LEU A 178 8.13 7.21 0.17
C LEU A 178 7.05 6.73 -0.80
N VAL A 179 6.52 5.54 -0.56
CA VAL A 179 5.40 4.92 -1.29
C VAL A 179 4.32 4.64 -0.28
N HIS A 180 3.09 5.05 -0.53
CA HIS A 180 1.95 4.77 0.35
C HIS A 180 1.54 3.29 0.27
N TRP A 181 1.59 2.76 -0.92
CA TRP A 181 1.35 1.39 -1.35
C TRP A 181 -0.07 0.84 -1.13
N ASP A 182 -0.93 1.53 -0.42
CA ASP A 182 -2.36 1.20 -0.25
C ASP A 182 -3.27 2.40 -0.56
N LEU A 183 -2.86 3.29 -1.47
CA LEU A 183 -3.66 4.45 -1.85
C LEU A 183 -4.69 4.07 -2.94
N TRP A 184 -5.77 3.45 -2.53
CA TRP A 184 -6.94 3.18 -3.36
C TRP A 184 -8.12 4.05 -2.93
N ASP A 185 -9.20 4.06 -3.73
CA ASP A 185 -10.35 4.93 -3.48
C ASP A 185 -10.98 4.80 -2.08
N GLY A 186 -10.84 3.66 -1.43
CA GLY A 186 -11.34 3.45 -0.06
C GLY A 186 -10.57 4.24 1.00
N ASN A 187 -9.32 4.57 0.74
CA ASN A 187 -8.43 5.33 1.63
C ASN A 187 -8.37 6.83 1.29
N ILE A 188 -9.18 7.28 0.32
CA ILE A 188 -9.34 8.68 -0.06
C ILE A 188 -10.72 9.14 0.40
N PHE A 189 -10.79 10.13 1.29
CA PHE A 189 -12.03 10.71 1.75
C PHE A 189 -12.34 11.99 0.99
N VAL A 190 -13.59 12.16 0.59
CA VAL A 190 -14.06 13.27 -0.24
C VAL A 190 -15.32 13.87 0.38
N ASP A 191 -15.40 15.18 0.41
CA ASP A 191 -16.62 15.88 0.76
C ASP A 191 -17.66 15.72 -0.38
N PRO A 192 -18.83 15.12 -0.11
CA PRO A 192 -19.84 14.83 -1.13
C PRO A 192 -20.42 16.08 -1.81
N GLN A 193 -20.33 17.26 -1.17
CA GLN A 193 -20.87 18.52 -1.68
C GLN A 193 -19.84 19.26 -2.54
N THR A 194 -18.64 19.47 -1.97
CA THR A 194 -17.58 20.26 -2.63
C THR A 194 -16.72 19.44 -3.58
N LYS A 195 -16.78 18.11 -3.49
CA LYS A 195 -15.93 17.15 -4.25
C LYS A 195 -14.42 17.34 -3.98
N GLN A 196 -14.08 17.97 -2.85
CA GLN A 196 -12.68 18.11 -2.42
C GLN A 196 -12.23 16.90 -1.62
N ILE A 197 -10.97 16.47 -1.79
CA ILE A 197 -10.36 15.46 -0.94
C ILE A 197 -10.16 16.07 0.44
N THR A 198 -10.75 15.45 1.45
CA THR A 198 -10.70 15.86 2.86
C THR A 198 -9.70 15.07 3.68
N GLY A 199 -9.26 13.91 3.17
CA GLY A 199 -8.23 13.12 3.83
C GLY A 199 -7.73 11.93 3.03
N ILE A 200 -6.45 11.63 3.25
CA ILE A 200 -5.80 10.38 2.85
C ILE A 200 -5.47 9.62 4.12
N LEU A 201 -5.84 8.35 4.16
CA LEU A 201 -5.78 7.47 5.33
C LEU A 201 -4.99 6.21 5.03
N ASP A 202 -4.71 5.45 6.10
CA ASP A 202 -4.24 4.08 6.05
C ASP A 202 -2.84 3.93 5.44
N CYS A 203 -1.90 4.73 5.95
CA CYS A 203 -0.49 4.73 5.52
C CYS A 203 0.33 3.58 6.13
N GLU A 204 -0.30 2.57 6.74
CA GLU A 204 0.36 1.52 7.52
C GLU A 204 1.30 0.64 6.69
N ARG A 205 1.01 0.49 5.38
CA ARG A 205 1.81 -0.32 4.45
C ARG A 205 2.96 0.44 3.79
N ALA A 206 3.21 1.68 4.18
CA ALA A 206 4.21 2.54 3.54
C ALA A 206 5.60 1.89 3.50
N LEU A 207 6.34 2.21 2.44
CA LEU A 207 7.70 1.72 2.24
C LEU A 207 8.59 2.78 1.56
N TRP A 208 9.89 2.58 1.65
CA TRP A 208 10.92 3.30 0.92
C TRP A 208 11.30 2.49 -0.31
N GLY A 209 10.82 2.89 -1.48
CA GLY A 209 10.98 2.08 -2.69
C GLY A 209 10.84 2.85 -3.99
N ASP A 210 10.44 2.12 -5.02
CA ASP A 210 10.11 2.64 -6.34
C ASP A 210 8.68 3.20 -6.35
N PRO A 211 8.44 4.44 -6.78
CA PRO A 211 7.09 4.98 -7.00
C PRO A 211 6.16 4.06 -7.82
N LEU A 212 6.71 3.27 -8.73
CA LEU A 212 5.93 2.29 -9.48
C LEU A 212 5.30 1.19 -8.63
N MET A 213 5.65 1.05 -7.35
CA MET A 213 4.96 0.12 -6.44
C MET A 213 3.50 0.49 -6.20
N GLU A 214 3.11 1.76 -6.35
CA GLU A 214 1.71 2.17 -6.19
C GLU A 214 0.78 1.41 -7.14
N ALA A 215 -0.30 0.84 -6.59
CA ALA A 215 -1.29 0.10 -7.36
C ALA A 215 -1.95 0.95 -8.46
N ASN A 216 -2.04 2.28 -8.25
CA ASN A 216 -2.58 3.26 -9.18
C ASN A 216 -1.84 3.32 -10.53
N PHE A 217 -0.62 2.81 -10.61
CA PHE A 217 0.18 2.78 -11.83
C PHE A 217 0.07 1.46 -12.61
N GLY A 218 -1.03 0.74 -12.48
CA GLY A 218 -1.37 -0.33 -13.41
C GLY A 218 -1.77 -1.68 -12.81
N ALA A 219 -1.79 -1.86 -11.47
CA ALA A 219 -2.20 -3.14 -10.88
C ALA A 219 -3.68 -3.47 -11.19
N PHE A 220 -4.56 -2.46 -11.08
CA PHE A 220 -6.00 -2.58 -11.34
C PHE A 220 -6.43 -1.84 -12.62
N GLY A 221 -5.52 -1.67 -13.55
CA GLY A 221 -5.69 -0.82 -14.72
C GLY A 221 -5.11 0.60 -14.50
N SER A 222 -4.99 1.35 -15.59
CA SER A 222 -4.48 2.74 -15.52
C SER A 222 -5.64 3.73 -15.41
N ASN A 223 -5.47 4.75 -14.56
CA ASN A 223 -6.37 5.90 -14.53
C ASN A 223 -5.65 7.10 -15.16
N PRO A 224 -6.04 7.50 -16.41
CA PRO A 224 -5.37 8.60 -17.12
C PRO A 224 -5.43 9.93 -16.37
N ALA A 225 -6.46 10.17 -15.55
CA ALA A 225 -6.57 11.39 -14.77
C ALA A 225 -5.56 11.42 -13.62
N VAL A 226 -5.34 10.30 -12.93
CA VAL A 226 -4.28 10.16 -11.91
C VAL A 226 -2.91 10.39 -12.55
N LEU A 227 -2.65 9.78 -13.71
CA LEU A 227 -1.39 9.99 -14.44
C LEU A 227 -1.20 11.45 -14.87
N THR A 228 -2.29 12.13 -15.29
CA THR A 228 -2.25 13.57 -15.59
C THR A 228 -1.83 14.40 -14.38
N GLY A 229 -2.41 14.12 -13.22
CA GLY A 229 -2.06 14.81 -11.96
C GLY A 229 -0.63 14.51 -11.49
N TYR A 230 -0.19 13.27 -11.68
CA TYR A 230 1.18 12.87 -11.37
C TYR A 230 2.22 13.57 -12.27
N GLY A 231 1.88 13.79 -13.54
CA GLY A 231 2.62 14.65 -14.47
C GLY A 231 3.84 14.02 -15.13
N VAL A 232 4.08 12.72 -14.93
CA VAL A 232 5.19 11.97 -15.55
C VAL A 232 4.69 10.61 -16.00
N ASP A 233 5.06 10.20 -17.23
CA ASP A 233 4.82 8.82 -17.68
C ASP A 233 5.87 7.88 -17.09
N LEU A 234 5.52 7.24 -15.99
CA LEU A 234 6.37 6.28 -15.29
C LEU A 234 6.57 4.96 -16.06
N LEU A 235 5.71 4.64 -17.05
CA LEU A 235 5.70 3.37 -17.77
C LEU A 235 6.29 3.50 -19.19
N ALA A 236 6.93 4.60 -19.53
CA ALA A 236 7.46 4.87 -20.86
C ALA A 236 8.49 3.84 -21.35
N SER A 237 9.32 3.27 -20.46
CA SER A 237 10.35 2.32 -20.82
C SER A 237 9.96 0.85 -20.60
N LEU A 238 10.58 -0.08 -21.35
CA LEU A 238 10.41 -1.52 -21.13
C LEU A 238 10.84 -1.91 -19.71
N SER A 239 11.97 -1.38 -19.22
CA SER A 239 12.45 -1.60 -17.86
C SER A 239 11.42 -1.18 -16.80
N ALA A 240 10.72 -0.04 -16.97
CA ALA A 240 9.69 0.40 -16.07
C ALA A 240 8.46 -0.52 -16.11
N ARG A 241 8.03 -0.95 -17.29
CA ARG A 241 6.92 -1.91 -17.43
C ARG A 241 7.25 -3.25 -16.81
N THR A 242 8.48 -3.74 -16.95
CA THR A 242 8.92 -4.99 -16.30
C THR A 242 8.95 -4.85 -14.77
N ARG A 243 9.45 -3.72 -14.24
CA ARG A 243 9.34 -3.45 -12.80
C ARG A 243 7.88 -3.47 -12.33
N ARG A 244 6.95 -2.83 -13.09
CA ARG A 244 5.53 -2.86 -12.75
C ARG A 244 4.98 -4.29 -12.70
N SER A 245 5.35 -5.16 -13.65
CA SER A 245 4.97 -6.57 -13.63
C SER A 245 5.52 -7.31 -12.40
N LEU A 246 6.76 -7.07 -12.00
CA LEU A 246 7.31 -7.64 -10.76
C LEU A 246 6.54 -7.19 -9.53
N TYR A 247 6.10 -5.91 -9.49
CA TYR A 247 5.32 -5.37 -8.37
C TYR A 247 3.87 -5.86 -8.37
N ASN A 248 3.30 -6.09 -9.55
CA ASN A 248 1.99 -6.74 -9.67
C ASN A 248 2.07 -8.18 -9.14
N LEU A 249 3.06 -8.95 -9.57
CA LEU A 249 3.28 -10.31 -9.08
C LEU A 249 3.39 -10.33 -7.55
N TYR A 250 4.15 -9.41 -6.97
CA TYR A 250 4.30 -9.27 -5.53
C TYR A 250 2.96 -8.94 -4.85
N LEU A 251 2.16 -8.03 -5.41
CA LEU A 251 0.83 -7.69 -4.90
C LEU A 251 -0.12 -8.89 -4.95
N TRP A 252 -0.13 -9.64 -6.07
CA TRP A 252 -1.00 -10.81 -6.21
C TRP A 252 -0.60 -11.95 -5.28
N LEU A 253 0.69 -12.13 -4.98
CA LEU A 253 1.15 -13.06 -3.96
C LEU A 253 0.60 -12.68 -2.58
N ILE A 254 0.71 -11.40 -2.19
CA ILE A 254 0.13 -10.91 -0.93
C ILE A 254 -1.37 -11.18 -0.89
N MET A 255 -2.13 -10.74 -1.91
CA MET A 255 -3.58 -10.89 -1.94
C MET A 255 -4.03 -12.36 -1.96
N THR A 256 -3.20 -13.26 -2.47
CA THR A 256 -3.46 -14.71 -2.40
C THR A 256 -3.23 -15.25 -0.99
N ILE A 257 -2.13 -14.84 -0.36
CA ILE A 257 -1.67 -15.39 0.92
C ILE A 257 -2.46 -14.78 2.09
N GLU A 258 -2.73 -13.49 2.05
CA GLU A 258 -3.45 -12.78 3.12
C GLU A 258 -4.87 -13.33 3.36
N CYS A 259 -5.53 -13.91 2.35
CA CYS A 259 -6.87 -14.49 2.50
C CYS A 259 -6.93 -15.53 3.63
N THR A 260 -5.87 -16.34 3.78
CA THR A 260 -5.77 -17.32 4.86
C THR A 260 -5.51 -16.64 6.21
N TYR A 261 -4.63 -15.64 6.26
CA TYR A 261 -4.34 -14.88 7.48
C TYR A 261 -5.55 -14.07 7.96
N ARG A 262 -6.35 -13.52 7.02
CA ARG A 262 -7.58 -12.76 7.31
C ARG A 262 -8.81 -13.63 7.56
N GLN A 263 -8.72 -14.95 7.31
CA GLN A 263 -9.81 -15.90 7.48
C GLN A 263 -11.09 -15.48 6.73
N PHE A 264 -10.93 -15.04 5.47
CA PHE A 264 -12.09 -14.63 4.65
C PHE A 264 -13.09 -15.76 4.50
N GLU A 265 -14.39 -15.42 4.61
CA GLU A 265 -15.50 -16.39 4.55
C GLU A 265 -15.62 -17.05 3.17
N THR A 266 -15.29 -16.33 2.10
CA THR A 266 -15.36 -16.84 0.73
C THR A 266 -13.96 -16.92 0.10
N LYS A 267 -13.86 -17.75 -0.93
CA LYS A 267 -12.62 -17.89 -1.72
C LYS A 267 -12.58 -16.99 -2.97
N ASP A 268 -13.52 -16.10 -3.14
CA ASP A 268 -13.66 -15.31 -4.35
C ASP A 268 -12.44 -14.41 -4.58
N GLN A 269 -12.00 -13.70 -3.53
CA GLN A 269 -10.80 -12.86 -3.59
C GLN A 269 -9.54 -13.70 -3.82
N GLU A 270 -9.40 -14.83 -3.13
CA GLU A 270 -8.26 -15.74 -3.29
C GLU A 270 -8.19 -16.27 -4.73
N ASN A 271 -9.30 -16.77 -5.28
CA ASN A 271 -9.37 -17.28 -6.64
C ASN A 271 -9.05 -16.20 -7.67
N TRP A 272 -9.59 -15.00 -7.47
CA TRP A 272 -9.30 -13.86 -8.33
C TRP A 272 -7.81 -13.48 -8.30
N ALA A 273 -7.22 -13.38 -7.11
CA ALA A 273 -5.80 -13.04 -6.95
C ALA A 273 -4.89 -14.12 -7.56
N ARG A 274 -5.24 -15.41 -7.44
CA ARG A 274 -4.54 -16.53 -8.08
C ARG A 274 -4.55 -16.41 -9.60
N ASN A 275 -5.72 -16.10 -10.19
CA ASN A 275 -5.82 -15.89 -11.62
C ASN A 275 -4.94 -14.73 -12.09
N LYS A 276 -4.91 -13.63 -11.31
CA LYS A 276 -4.04 -12.49 -11.59
C LYS A 276 -2.56 -12.84 -11.47
N LEU A 277 -2.19 -13.66 -10.50
CA LEU A 277 -0.83 -14.16 -10.35
C LEU A 277 -0.39 -14.98 -11.56
N ASP A 278 -1.26 -15.90 -12.04
CA ASP A 278 -1.01 -16.70 -13.25
C ASP A 278 -0.89 -15.83 -14.52
N GLU A 279 -1.75 -14.83 -14.66
CA GLU A 279 -1.69 -13.86 -15.77
C GLU A 279 -0.36 -13.10 -15.75
N GLU A 280 0.08 -12.62 -14.59
CA GLU A 280 1.31 -11.85 -14.46
C GLU A 280 2.57 -12.67 -14.73
N LEU A 281 2.59 -13.94 -14.30
CA LEU A 281 3.68 -14.89 -14.64
C LEU A 281 3.79 -15.07 -16.15
N LYS A 282 2.67 -15.18 -16.86
CA LYS A 282 2.65 -15.28 -18.34
C LYS A 282 3.12 -14.00 -19.01
N ILE A 283 2.74 -12.83 -18.47
CA ILE A 283 3.21 -11.52 -18.96
C ILE A 283 4.73 -11.44 -18.85
N LEU A 284 5.28 -11.78 -17.67
CA LEU A 284 6.73 -11.79 -17.45
C LEU A 284 7.44 -12.74 -18.42
N ASP A 285 6.93 -13.96 -18.58
CA ASP A 285 7.55 -14.93 -19.51
C ASP A 285 7.53 -14.48 -20.98
N GLY A 286 6.57 -13.66 -21.35
CA GLY A 286 6.48 -13.05 -22.68
C GLY A 286 7.40 -11.85 -22.92
N ILE A 287 8.07 -11.32 -21.87
CA ILE A 287 8.99 -10.20 -22.01
C ILE A 287 10.33 -10.73 -22.58
N ASN A 288 10.62 -10.35 -23.81
CA ASN A 288 11.91 -10.63 -24.45
C ASN A 288 12.76 -9.36 -24.37
N TYR A 289 13.93 -9.48 -23.78
CA TYR A 289 15.00 -8.52 -23.89
C TYR A 289 15.95 -9.01 -25.00
N GLU A 290 15.77 -8.47 -26.20
CA GLU A 290 16.77 -8.61 -27.26
C GLU A 290 17.94 -7.70 -27.02
#